data_76d8473bb8433397c6540f10dba616e2
#
_entry.id   76d8473bb8433397c6540f10dba616e2
#
_cell.length_a   1.000
_cell.length_b   1.000
_cell.length_c   1.000
_cell.angle_alpha   90.00
_cell.angle_beta   90.00
_cell.angle_gamma   90.00
#
_symmetry.space_group_name_H-M   'P 1'
#
loop_
_entity.id
_entity.type
_entity.pdbx_description
1 polymer ?
#
loop_
_entity_poly.entity_id
_entity_poly.type
_entity_poly.pdbx_seq_one_letter_code
_entity_poly.pdbx_strand_id
1 'polypeptide(L)' 'MERTEHLSEKRLARRWGLSHRTLERWRHDAHGPAYLKVGGRVIYRLADIEAYEAARRRATTVAPLPAGGGAR' A
#
# COMPACT_ATOMS: atom_id res chain seq x y z
N MET A 1 17.30 18.57 -0.83
CA MET A 1 17.41 17.51 -1.39
C MET A 1 16.35 16.54 -1.09
N GLU A 2 15.75 15.99 -2.02
CA GLU A 2 14.75 15.11 -1.80
C GLU A 2 15.18 13.73 -1.63
N ARG A 3 14.65 13.01 -0.77
CA ARG A 3 14.97 11.71 -0.57
C ARG A 3 13.87 10.89 -1.04
N THR A 4 14.03 10.08 -2.02
CA THR A 4 12.99 9.26 -2.53
C THR A 4 13.22 7.89 -2.03
N GLU A 5 12.31 7.38 -1.27
CA GLU A 5 12.45 6.06 -0.77
C GLU A 5 11.54 5.12 -1.52
N HIS A 6 11.95 3.89 -1.61
CA HIS A 6 11.19 2.87 -2.32
C HIS A 6 11.02 1.67 -1.43
N LEU A 7 9.90 1.01 -1.57
CA LEU A 7 9.67 -0.22 -0.84
C LEU A 7 9.40 -1.34 -1.82
N SER A 8 9.90 -2.51 -1.50
CA SER A 8 9.58 -3.66 -2.31
C SER A 8 8.14 -4.04 -2.00
N GLU A 9 7.58 -4.89 -2.83
CA GLU A 9 6.22 -5.32 -2.61
C GLU A 9 6.09 -6.06 -1.29
N LYS A 10 7.09 -6.82 -0.91
CA LYS A 10 7.04 -7.50 0.36
C LYS A 10 7.05 -6.53 1.52
N ARG A 11 7.84 -5.49 1.41
CA ARG A 11 7.90 -4.52 2.48
C ARG A 11 6.62 -3.72 2.58
N LEU A 12 6.01 -3.42 1.45
CA LEU A 12 4.75 -2.73 1.47
C LEU A 12 3.68 -3.61 2.10
N ALA A 13 3.69 -4.88 1.77
CA ALA A 13 2.73 -5.79 2.35
C ALA A 13 2.88 -5.81 3.85
N ARG A 14 4.11 -5.82 4.33
CA ARG A 14 4.36 -5.81 5.75
C ARG A 14 3.86 -4.53 6.40
N ARG A 15 4.09 -3.43 5.73
CA ARG A 15 3.65 -2.14 6.24
C ARG A 15 2.14 -2.11 6.45
N TRP A 16 1.40 -2.72 5.55
CA TRP A 16 -0.04 -2.70 5.63
C TRP A 16 -0.65 -3.95 6.28
N GLY A 17 0.17 -4.88 6.67
CA GLY A 17 -0.34 -6.09 7.27
C GLY A 17 -1.06 -6.99 6.29
N LEU A 18 -0.65 -6.95 5.04
CA LEU A 18 -1.27 -7.77 4.02
C LEU A 18 -0.29 -8.82 3.55
N SER A 19 -0.77 -9.80 2.84
CA SER A 19 0.12 -10.79 2.29
C SER A 19 0.70 -10.27 0.99
N HIS A 20 1.86 -10.74 0.65
CA HIS A 20 2.50 -10.36 -0.59
C HIS A 20 1.61 -10.73 -1.77
N ARG A 21 0.94 -11.86 -1.66
CA ARG A 21 0.07 -12.31 -2.69
C ARG A 21 -1.09 -11.36 -2.93
N THR A 22 -1.58 -10.75 -1.89
CA THR A 22 -2.66 -9.79 -2.03
C THR A 22 -2.20 -8.62 -2.88
N LEU A 23 -0.99 -8.14 -2.65
CA LEU A 23 -0.49 -7.03 -3.44
C LEU A 23 -0.24 -7.43 -4.87
N GLU A 24 0.19 -8.65 -5.10
CA GLU A 24 0.37 -9.13 -6.45
C GLU A 24 -0.96 -9.14 -7.19
N ARG A 25 -1.98 -9.57 -6.52
CA ARG A 25 -3.28 -9.60 -7.13
C ARG A 25 -3.77 -8.20 -7.44
N TRP A 26 -3.53 -7.27 -6.53
CA TRP A 26 -3.93 -5.89 -6.75
C TRP A 26 -3.25 -5.33 -8.01
N ARG A 27 -1.98 -5.67 -8.22
CA ARG A 27 -1.30 -5.18 -9.40
C ARG A 27 -1.97 -5.72 -10.66
N HIS A 28 -2.32 -6.97 -10.65
CA HIS A 28 -2.95 -7.57 -11.80
C HIS A 28 -4.32 -6.95 -12.05
N ASP A 29 -4.99 -6.54 -11.00
CA ASP A 29 -6.32 -5.97 -11.12
C ASP A 29 -6.30 -4.46 -11.21
N ALA A 30 -5.15 -3.89 -11.35
CA ALA A 30 -4.99 -2.44 -11.42
C ALA A 30 -5.52 -1.75 -10.18
N HIS A 31 -5.31 -2.35 -9.03
CA HIS A 31 -5.65 -1.75 -7.77
C HIS A 31 -4.39 -1.34 -7.05
N GLY A 32 -4.52 -0.53 -6.05
CA GLY A 32 -3.40 -0.18 -5.21
C GLY A 32 -2.67 1.03 -5.70
N PRO A 33 -1.58 1.36 -5.07
CA PRO A 33 -0.84 2.56 -5.44
C PRO A 33 -0.04 2.34 -6.70
N ALA A 34 0.41 3.41 -7.27
CA ALA A 34 1.24 3.34 -8.45
C ALA A 34 2.53 2.62 -8.12
N TYR A 35 3.11 1.95 -9.04
CA TYR A 35 4.34 1.24 -8.79
C TYR A 35 5.26 1.36 -10.00
N LEU A 36 6.52 1.01 -9.80
CA LEU A 36 7.50 1.03 -10.84
C LEU A 36 7.96 -0.39 -11.08
N LYS A 37 8.23 -0.70 -12.31
CA LYS A 37 8.80 -1.99 -12.59
C LYS A 37 10.17 -1.73 -13.16
N VAL A 38 11.17 -2.01 -12.37
CA VAL A 38 12.53 -1.72 -12.76
C VAL A 38 13.33 -3.00 -12.72
N GLY A 39 13.90 -3.37 -13.84
CA GLY A 39 14.72 -4.56 -13.89
C GLY A 39 13.99 -5.81 -13.45
N GLY A 40 12.73 -5.89 -13.73
CA GLY A 40 11.97 -7.06 -13.33
C GLY A 40 11.47 -7.02 -11.90
N ARG A 41 11.80 -5.98 -11.17
CA ARG A 41 11.37 -5.87 -9.80
C ARG A 41 10.26 -4.83 -9.69
N VAL A 42 9.33 -5.10 -8.80
CA VAL A 42 8.26 -4.15 -8.55
C VAL A 42 8.62 -3.38 -7.32
N ILE A 43 8.65 -2.07 -7.43
CA ILE A 43 8.92 -1.23 -6.29
C ILE A 43 7.88 -0.14 -6.22
N TYR A 44 7.59 0.27 -5.01
CA TYR A 44 6.61 1.32 -4.79
C TYR A 44 7.32 2.51 -4.18
N ARG A 45 7.11 3.68 -4.72
CA ARG A 45 7.73 4.86 -4.15
C ARG A 45 6.97 5.26 -2.91
N LEU A 46 7.67 5.63 -1.89
CA LEU A 46 7.02 5.98 -0.64
C LEU A 46 6.02 7.10 -0.85
N ALA A 47 6.34 8.05 -1.69
CA ALA A 47 5.41 9.14 -1.96
C ALA A 47 4.09 8.62 -2.53
N ASP A 48 4.15 7.63 -3.40
CA ASP A 48 2.95 7.07 -3.97
C ASP A 48 2.17 6.26 -2.94
N ILE A 49 2.89 5.59 -2.07
CA ILE A 49 2.25 4.83 -1.01
C ILE A 49 1.51 5.78 -0.08
N GLU A 50 2.15 6.86 0.27
CA GLU A 50 1.53 7.82 1.17
C GLU A 50 0.34 8.51 0.53
N ALA A 51 0.42 8.77 -0.75
CA ALA A 51 -0.70 9.38 -1.44
C ALA A 51 -1.89 8.42 -1.47
N TYR A 52 -1.60 7.15 -1.68
CA TYR A 52 -2.67 6.17 -1.71
C TYR A 52 -3.30 6.03 -0.32
N GLU A 53 -2.46 6.03 0.70
CA GLU A 53 -2.96 5.93 2.07
C GLU A 53 -3.82 7.14 2.40
N ALA A 54 -3.39 8.31 2.00
CA ALA A 54 -4.13 9.51 2.29
C ALA A 54 -5.48 9.49 1.60
N ALA A 55 -5.53 9.00 0.39
CA ALA A 55 -6.78 8.95 -0.32
C ALA A 55 -7.75 7.96 0.30
N ARG A 56 -7.22 6.94 0.96
CA ARG A 56 -8.08 5.96 1.57
C ARG A 56 -8.33 6.20 3.03
N ARG A 57 -7.67 7.19 3.59
CA ARG A 57 -7.86 7.46 4.97
C ARG A 57 -9.26 7.97 5.18
N ARG A 58 -9.96 7.39 6.09
CA ARG A 58 -11.28 7.84 6.37
C ARG A 58 -11.32 8.44 7.72
N ALA A 59 -11.58 9.68 7.75
CA ALA A 59 -11.62 10.36 9.00
C ALA A 59 -13.01 10.19 9.53
N THR A 60 -13.34 9.09 9.98
CA THR A 60 -14.67 8.89 10.39
C THR A 60 -14.84 9.32 11.78
N THR A 61 -15.81 10.05 12.03
CA THR A 61 -16.06 10.49 13.34
C THR A 61 -17.04 9.58 13.96
N VAL A 62 -17.53 8.65 13.24
CA VAL A 62 -18.44 7.78 13.85
C VAL A 62 -17.70 6.78 14.60
N ALA A 63 -18.27 5.91 15.19
CA ALA A 63 -17.65 4.93 15.99
C ALA A 63 -16.56 4.30 15.25
N PRO A 64 -15.51 4.06 15.90
CA PRO A 64 -14.39 3.47 15.25
C PRO A 64 -14.71 2.08 14.85
N LEU A 65 -14.04 1.61 13.89
CA LEU A 65 -14.23 0.30 13.47
C LEU A 65 -13.82 -0.66 14.50
N PRO A 66 -14.47 -1.71 14.57
CA PRO A 66 -14.07 -2.73 15.46
C PRO A 66 -12.76 -3.24 15.08
N ALA A 67 -12.06 -3.49 16.01
CA ALA A 67 -10.85 -3.95 15.74
C ALA A 67 -10.90 -5.12 14.96
N GLY A 68 -10.70 -5.56 14.54
CA GLY A 68 -10.79 -6.57 13.85
C GLY A 68 -11.23 -6.53 12.72
N GLY A 69 -11.79 -6.09 12.76
CA GLY A 69 -12.20 -6.19 11.70
C GLY A 69 -11.33 -6.09 10.74
N GLY A 70 -11.27 -5.93 10.62
CA GLY A 70 -10.76 -5.92 9.77
C GLY A 70 -9.96 -6.28 9.34
N ALA A 71 -9.81 -6.35 9.64
CA ALA A 71 -9.19 -6.75 9.24
C ALA A 71 -8.90 -7.44 8.66
N ARG A 72 -9.16 -7.62 8.77
CA ARG A 72 -9.00 -8.20 8.34
C ARG A 72 -8.75 -8.55 7.87
#